data_ce5a06e6fe25220172054de4e87cf031
#
_entry.id   ce5a06e6fe25220172054de4e87cf031
#
_cell.length_a   1.000
_cell.length_b   1.000
_cell.length_c   1.000
_cell.angle_alpha   90.00
_cell.angle_beta   90.00
_cell.angle_gamma   90.00
#
_symmetry.space_group_name_H-M   'P 1'
#
loop_
_entity.id
_entity.type
_entity.pdbx_description
1 polymer ?
#
loop_
_entity_poly.entity_id
_entity_poly.type
_entity_poly.pdbx_seq_one_letter_code
_entity_poly.pdbx_strand_id
1 'polypeptide(L)'
;MAKHRSMAKEYIKHSWLAASLRFDAGKPIRASLREKMKDVYIYDSIRTPPGKGRKDGALHEVSALSLSVTALDAIAGRNGLEGHAVEDVIWGNVTQVGEQGACLARTAVLASQLDESIPGLSINRFCASGLESVNLAANQIGGGSGDSYIAGGVESMSRTPMMSDGGAVGVDPSFTFDNYFVPQGIGADIIATEYGFNRDSVDEYAVESQKRAKLAWDCLLYTSPSPRD
;
A
#
# COMPACT_ATOMS: atom_id res chain seq x y z
N MET A 1 3.78 -37.74 4.73
CA MET A 1 3.88 -36.45 3.99
C MET A 1 3.22 -36.45 2.60
N ALA A 2 3.28 -37.50 1.79
CA ALA A 2 2.64 -37.51 0.46
C ALA A 2 1.10 -37.54 0.45
N LYS A 3 0.45 -38.10 1.47
CA LYS A 3 -1.03 -38.23 1.56
C LYS A 3 -1.74 -36.89 1.84
N HIS A 4 -1.11 -35.96 2.58
CA HIS A 4 -1.71 -34.63 2.85
C HIS A 4 -1.69 -33.72 1.62
N ARG A 5 -0.70 -33.84 0.74
CA ARG A 5 -0.68 -33.08 -0.54
C ARG A 5 -1.77 -33.55 -1.53
N SER A 6 -2.23 -34.78 -1.45
CA SER A 6 -3.30 -35.31 -2.31
C SER A 6 -4.67 -34.74 -1.92
N MET A 7 -4.98 -34.68 -0.62
CA MET A 7 -6.27 -34.15 -0.13
C MET A 7 -6.43 -32.65 -0.35
N ALA A 8 -5.35 -31.85 -0.20
CA ALA A 8 -5.38 -30.43 -0.50
C ALA A 8 -5.65 -30.14 -1.98
N LYS A 9 -5.14 -31.00 -2.90
CA LYS A 9 -5.40 -30.85 -4.34
C LYS A 9 -6.83 -31.17 -4.75
N GLU A 10 -7.54 -31.99 -4.02
CA GLU A 10 -8.93 -32.34 -4.29
C GLU A 10 -9.91 -31.28 -3.73
N TYR A 11 -9.57 -30.66 -2.60
CA TYR A 11 -10.35 -29.55 -2.03
C TYR A 11 -10.30 -28.29 -2.89
N ILE A 12 -9.20 -28.06 -3.61
CA ILE A 12 -9.02 -26.92 -4.53
C ILE A 12 -9.88 -27.05 -5.81
N LYS A 13 -10.39 -28.23 -6.14
CA LYS A 13 -11.25 -28.44 -7.32
C LYS A 13 -12.63 -27.80 -7.22
N HIS A 14 -13.06 -27.38 -6.05
CA HIS A 14 -14.38 -26.79 -5.82
C HIS A 14 -14.36 -25.34 -5.33
N SER A 15 -13.20 -24.72 -5.16
CA SER A 15 -13.10 -23.33 -4.79
C SER A 15 -12.76 -22.44 -5.99
N TRP A 16 -13.76 -21.76 -6.50
CA TRP A 16 -13.74 -20.50 -7.27
C TRP A 16 -12.61 -20.29 -8.30
N LEU A 17 -13.02 -20.15 -9.54
CA LEU A 17 -12.25 -19.75 -10.69
C LEU A 17 -11.07 -18.83 -10.37
N ALA A 18 -9.88 -19.38 -10.23
CA ALA A 18 -8.68 -18.65 -10.58
C ALA A 18 -8.58 -18.66 -12.11
N ALA A 19 -9.05 -17.63 -12.77
CA ALA A 19 -8.83 -17.46 -14.19
C ALA A 19 -7.32 -17.25 -14.40
N SER A 20 -6.63 -18.30 -14.82
CA SER A 20 -5.27 -18.16 -15.32
C SER A 20 -5.36 -17.52 -16.71
N LEU A 21 -5.14 -16.22 -16.80
CA LEU A 21 -4.91 -15.55 -18.07
C LEU A 21 -3.57 -16.07 -18.63
N ARG A 22 -3.62 -17.05 -19.52
CA ARG A 22 -2.45 -17.50 -20.28
C ARG A 22 -2.34 -16.64 -21.53
N PHE A 23 -1.27 -15.89 -21.61
CA PHE A 23 -0.84 -15.31 -22.87
C PHE A 23 -0.08 -16.36 -23.67
N ASP A 24 -0.34 -16.42 -24.97
CA ASP A 24 0.36 -17.32 -25.90
C ASP A 24 1.85 -16.94 -25.94
N ALA A 25 2.73 -17.86 -25.54
CA ALA A 25 4.16 -17.60 -25.38
C ALA A 25 4.93 -17.46 -26.72
N GLY A 26 4.24 -17.44 -27.85
CA GLY A 26 4.84 -17.46 -29.19
C GLY A 26 5.23 -16.10 -29.79
N LYS A 27 4.91 -14.96 -29.15
CA LYS A 27 5.25 -13.62 -29.66
C LYS A 27 5.80 -12.72 -28.57
N PRO A 28 6.78 -11.86 -28.85
CA PRO A 28 7.30 -10.91 -27.87
C PRO A 28 6.24 -9.83 -27.58
N ILE A 29 5.39 -10.13 -26.59
CA ILE A 29 4.25 -9.29 -26.16
C ILE A 29 4.69 -7.90 -25.70
N ARG A 30 5.93 -7.77 -25.19
CA ARG A 30 6.43 -6.50 -24.63
C ARG A 30 6.52 -5.32 -25.62
N ALA A 31 6.78 -5.56 -26.90
CA ALA A 31 6.89 -4.47 -27.87
C ALA A 31 5.52 -3.98 -28.35
N SER A 32 4.58 -4.89 -28.63
CA SER A 32 3.26 -4.53 -29.19
C SER A 32 2.27 -3.94 -28.17
N LEU A 33 2.43 -4.25 -26.88
CA LEU A 33 1.61 -3.66 -25.82
C LEU A 33 2.11 -2.26 -25.42
N ARG A 34 3.42 -1.99 -25.45
CA ARG A 34 3.95 -0.64 -25.21
C ARG A 34 3.48 0.38 -26.24
N GLU A 35 3.26 -0.02 -27.50
CA GLU A 35 2.76 0.86 -28.57
C GLU A 35 1.27 1.19 -28.43
N LYS A 36 0.53 0.52 -27.53
CA LYS A 36 -0.92 0.70 -27.34
C LYS A 36 -1.33 1.26 -25.97
N MET A 37 -0.42 1.34 -25.04
CA MET A 37 -0.74 1.93 -23.73
C MET A 37 -0.76 3.45 -23.82
N LYS A 38 -1.77 4.07 -23.25
CA LYS A 38 -1.83 5.54 -23.10
C LYS A 38 -0.70 6.00 -22.17
N ASP A 39 -0.18 7.19 -22.40
CA ASP A 39 0.68 7.87 -21.43
C ASP A 39 -0.11 8.18 -20.15
N VAL A 40 0.53 7.99 -19.02
CA VAL A 40 -0.07 8.22 -17.70
C VAL A 40 0.71 9.30 -16.98
N TYR A 41 0.01 10.28 -16.42
CA TYR A 41 0.60 11.44 -15.76
C TYR A 41 0.12 11.54 -14.32
N ILE A 42 1.00 11.96 -13.43
CA ILE A 42 0.65 12.37 -12.07
C ILE A 42 0.45 13.88 -12.07
N TYR A 43 -0.79 14.32 -11.91
CA TYR A 43 -1.14 15.75 -11.95
C TYR A 43 -0.87 16.47 -10.64
N ASP A 44 -1.14 15.81 -9.52
CA ASP A 44 -0.96 16.40 -8.19
C ASP A 44 -0.65 15.31 -7.17
N SER A 45 -0.04 15.68 -6.07
CA SER A 45 0.20 14.79 -4.94
C SER A 45 0.14 15.58 -3.63
N ILE A 46 -0.53 15.02 -2.66
CA ILE A 46 -0.66 15.59 -1.33
C ILE A 46 -0.43 14.52 -0.26
N ARG A 47 -0.13 14.96 0.93
CA ARG A 47 -0.08 14.12 2.12
C ARG A 47 -0.40 14.91 3.37
N THR A 48 -0.91 14.24 4.39
CA THR A 48 -0.93 14.78 5.75
C THR A 48 0.49 14.76 6.34
N PRO A 49 0.81 15.59 7.34
CA PRO A 49 2.03 15.40 8.13
C PRO A 49 2.06 13.98 8.71
N PRO A 50 3.23 13.32 8.77
CA PRO A 50 3.32 12.00 9.35
C PRO A 50 3.18 12.07 10.88
N GLY A 51 2.37 11.19 11.44
CA GLY A 51 2.25 10.98 12.88
C GLY A 51 3.11 9.82 13.36
N LYS A 52 3.53 9.86 14.64
CA LYS A 52 4.18 8.74 15.29
C LYS A 52 3.17 7.59 15.47
N GLY A 53 3.50 6.40 15.04
CA GLY A 53 2.65 5.20 15.13
C GLY A 53 2.51 4.64 16.55
N ARG A 54 2.30 5.50 17.56
CA ARG A 54 2.17 5.18 18.96
C ARG A 54 1.02 5.97 19.58
N LYS A 55 0.51 5.51 20.72
CA LYS A 55 -0.59 6.17 21.46
C LYS A 55 -0.30 7.62 21.86
N ASP A 56 0.98 7.98 22.03
CA ASP A 56 1.45 9.32 22.31
C ASP A 56 1.72 10.16 21.03
N GLY A 57 1.38 9.63 19.86
CA GLY A 57 1.56 10.32 18.58
C GLY A 57 0.53 11.44 18.37
N ALA A 58 0.94 12.53 17.72
CA ALA A 58 0.11 13.72 17.53
C ALA A 58 -1.19 13.46 16.73
N LEU A 59 -1.21 12.41 15.90
CA LEU A 59 -2.37 12.02 15.10
C LEU A 59 -3.18 10.85 15.72
N HIS A 60 -2.87 10.46 16.95
CA HIS A 60 -3.58 9.32 17.60
C HIS A 60 -5.09 9.52 17.68
N GLU A 61 -5.53 10.76 17.98
CA GLU A 61 -6.95 11.07 18.12
C GLU A 61 -7.67 11.24 16.77
N VAL A 62 -6.92 11.22 15.66
CA VAL A 62 -7.48 11.34 14.30
C VAL A 62 -7.68 9.94 13.72
N SER A 63 -8.92 9.60 13.35
CA SER A 63 -9.23 8.30 12.77
C SER A 63 -8.61 8.13 11.38
N ALA A 64 -8.40 6.86 10.95
CA ALA A 64 -7.95 6.56 9.61
C ALA A 64 -8.92 7.10 8.54
N LEU A 65 -10.23 7.08 8.84
CA LEU A 65 -11.25 7.69 7.99
C LEU A 65 -11.03 9.20 7.86
N SER A 66 -10.88 9.90 8.97
CA SER A 66 -10.66 11.37 8.94
C SER A 66 -9.40 11.76 8.19
N LEU A 67 -8.30 11.01 8.36
CA LEU A 67 -7.07 11.22 7.60
C LEU A 67 -7.29 11.03 6.10
N SER A 68 -8.03 9.99 5.72
CA SER A 68 -8.36 9.72 4.32
C SER A 68 -9.24 10.81 3.72
N VAL A 69 -10.30 11.21 4.42
CA VAL A 69 -11.21 12.30 4.00
C VAL A 69 -10.44 13.61 3.82
N THR A 70 -9.57 13.96 4.78
CA THR A 70 -8.74 15.18 4.67
C THR A 70 -7.90 15.18 3.39
N ALA A 71 -7.30 14.05 3.03
CA ALA A 71 -6.52 13.95 1.81
C ALA A 71 -7.41 14.01 0.56
N LEU A 72 -8.54 13.29 0.55
CA LEU A 72 -9.47 13.29 -0.58
C LEU A 72 -10.08 14.68 -0.82
N ASP A 73 -10.51 15.36 0.23
CA ASP A 73 -11.07 16.72 0.12
C ASP A 73 -10.03 17.72 -0.37
N ALA A 74 -8.79 17.61 0.13
CA ALA A 74 -7.73 18.50 -0.29
C ALA A 74 -7.35 18.30 -1.77
N ILE A 75 -7.26 17.05 -2.26
CA ILE A 75 -6.95 16.81 -3.67
C ILE A 75 -8.12 17.23 -4.57
N ALA A 76 -9.36 16.98 -4.14
CA ALA A 76 -10.56 17.38 -4.86
C ALA A 76 -10.64 18.92 -4.98
N GLY A 77 -10.51 19.62 -3.86
CA GLY A 77 -10.58 21.09 -3.83
C GLY A 77 -9.48 21.80 -4.61
N ARG A 78 -8.23 21.27 -4.56
CA ARG A 78 -7.09 21.83 -5.30
C ARG A 78 -7.23 21.67 -6.82
N ASN A 79 -7.88 20.62 -7.26
CA ASN A 79 -7.97 20.29 -8.68
C ASN A 79 -9.37 20.50 -9.27
N GLY A 80 -10.33 21.00 -8.47
CA GLY A 80 -11.69 21.23 -8.92
C GLY A 80 -12.39 19.98 -9.42
N LEU A 81 -12.19 18.85 -8.69
CA LEU A 81 -12.79 17.57 -9.07
C LEU A 81 -14.28 17.58 -8.68
N GLU A 82 -15.14 17.79 -9.67
CA GLU A 82 -16.57 17.82 -9.51
C GLU A 82 -17.24 16.66 -10.28
N GLY A 83 -18.33 16.11 -9.74
CA GLY A 83 -19.11 15.06 -10.39
C GLY A 83 -18.30 13.79 -10.66
N HIS A 84 -18.41 13.27 -11.88
CA HIS A 84 -17.75 12.04 -12.31
C HIS A 84 -16.31 12.25 -12.87
N ALA A 85 -15.57 13.26 -12.37
CA ALA A 85 -14.23 13.54 -12.85
C ALA A 85 -13.19 12.42 -12.54
N VAL A 86 -13.57 11.45 -11.71
CA VAL A 86 -12.70 10.35 -11.26
C VAL A 86 -13.47 9.03 -11.37
N GLU A 87 -12.86 8.02 -12.01
CA GLU A 87 -13.48 6.70 -12.16
C GLU A 87 -13.41 5.84 -10.91
N ASP A 88 -12.34 5.95 -10.12
CA ASP A 88 -12.19 5.16 -8.89
C ASP A 88 -11.18 5.79 -7.92
N VAL A 89 -11.33 5.47 -6.65
CA VAL A 89 -10.37 5.75 -5.57
C VAL A 89 -9.70 4.46 -5.15
N ILE A 90 -8.42 4.27 -5.49
CA ILE A 90 -7.64 3.09 -5.12
C ILE A 90 -6.78 3.44 -3.89
N TRP A 91 -7.09 2.79 -2.75
CA TRP A 91 -6.54 3.18 -1.45
C TRP A 91 -5.78 2.04 -0.77
N GLY A 92 -4.48 2.23 -0.60
CA GLY A 92 -3.61 1.28 0.10
C GLY A 92 -3.89 1.30 1.60
N ASN A 93 -4.22 0.15 2.16
CA ASN A 93 -4.44 -0.03 3.58
C ASN A 93 -4.08 -1.48 3.97
N VAL A 94 -3.14 -1.65 4.88
CA VAL A 94 -2.60 -2.98 5.23
C VAL A 94 -3.48 -3.68 6.24
N THR A 95 -3.69 -3.06 7.40
CA THR A 95 -4.38 -3.68 8.51
C THR A 95 -5.88 -3.37 8.42
N GLN A 96 -6.57 -4.13 7.54
CA GLN A 96 -7.99 -3.92 7.23
C GLN A 96 -8.91 -4.52 8.29
N VAL A 97 -8.81 -4.04 9.51
CA VAL A 97 -9.59 -4.47 10.68
C VAL A 97 -10.07 -3.27 11.50
N GLY A 98 -11.15 -3.43 12.24
CA GLY A 98 -11.73 -2.37 13.05
C GLY A 98 -12.10 -1.15 12.19
N GLU A 99 -11.66 0.05 12.58
CA GLU A 99 -11.93 1.29 11.85
C GLU A 99 -11.30 1.37 10.46
N GLN A 100 -10.33 0.52 10.16
CA GLN A 100 -9.69 0.41 8.85
C GLN A 100 -10.28 -0.71 7.99
N GLY A 101 -11.28 -1.43 8.49
CA GLY A 101 -11.96 -2.53 7.78
C GLY A 101 -13.04 -2.08 6.81
N ALA A 102 -13.78 -3.04 6.30
CA ALA A 102 -14.99 -2.87 5.48
C ALA A 102 -14.82 -1.89 4.29
N CYS A 103 -13.72 -2.00 3.56
CA CYS A 103 -13.40 -1.14 2.42
C CYS A 103 -13.33 0.35 2.77
N LEU A 104 -12.28 0.71 3.51
CA LEU A 104 -12.05 2.09 3.96
C LEU A 104 -12.01 3.10 2.79
N ALA A 105 -11.54 2.70 1.61
CA ALA A 105 -11.58 3.53 0.40
C ALA A 105 -12.99 4.02 0.09
N ARG A 106 -13.95 3.10 0.01
CA ARG A 106 -15.35 3.46 -0.28
C ARG A 106 -15.97 4.30 0.83
N THR A 107 -15.69 3.96 2.08
CA THR A 107 -16.17 4.74 3.24
C THR A 107 -15.61 6.17 3.20
N ALA A 108 -14.36 6.34 2.82
CA ALA A 108 -13.72 7.64 2.71
C ALA A 108 -14.32 8.50 1.57
N VAL A 109 -14.61 7.88 0.41
CA VAL A 109 -15.34 8.57 -0.68
C VAL A 109 -16.69 9.11 -0.20
N LEU A 110 -17.50 8.24 0.45
CA LEU A 110 -18.82 8.63 0.94
C LEU A 110 -18.80 9.71 2.03
N ALA A 111 -17.69 9.84 2.75
CA ALA A 111 -17.52 10.82 3.82
C ALA A 111 -16.80 12.11 3.34
N SER A 112 -16.29 12.13 2.12
CA SER A 112 -15.57 13.26 1.51
C SER A 112 -16.49 14.14 0.64
N GLN A 113 -15.92 15.17 0.02
CA GLN A 113 -16.61 16.03 -0.95
C GLN A 113 -16.68 15.41 -2.36
N LEU A 114 -16.13 14.23 -2.58
CA LEU A 114 -16.22 13.52 -3.85
C LEU A 114 -17.66 13.06 -4.10
N ASP A 115 -18.02 12.90 -5.37
CA ASP A 115 -19.34 12.40 -5.76
C ASP A 115 -19.57 10.98 -5.23
N GLU A 116 -20.74 10.72 -4.66
CA GLU A 116 -21.09 9.43 -4.08
C GLU A 116 -21.12 8.26 -5.09
N SER A 117 -21.20 8.55 -6.38
CA SER A 117 -21.14 7.53 -7.43
C SER A 117 -19.73 6.97 -7.66
N ILE A 118 -18.67 7.66 -7.20
CA ILE A 118 -17.29 7.22 -7.36
C ILE A 118 -17.05 5.99 -6.49
N PRO A 119 -16.63 4.85 -7.06
CA PRO A 119 -16.32 3.66 -6.29
C PRO A 119 -15.04 3.84 -5.46
N GLY A 120 -14.74 2.86 -4.61
CA GLY A 120 -13.51 2.85 -3.82
C GLY A 120 -13.00 1.43 -3.65
N LEU A 121 -11.71 1.22 -3.87
CA LEU A 121 -11.02 -0.04 -3.75
C LEU A 121 -9.93 0.03 -2.68
N SER A 122 -10.08 -0.73 -1.59
CA SER A 122 -8.98 -0.92 -0.61
C SER A 122 -8.10 -2.08 -1.02
N ILE A 123 -6.78 -1.85 -1.04
CA ILE A 123 -5.80 -2.88 -1.43
C ILE A 123 -4.76 -3.08 -0.34
N ASN A 124 -4.23 -4.30 -0.26
CA ASN A 124 -3.12 -4.66 0.61
C ASN A 124 -2.00 -5.32 -0.20
N ARG A 125 -0.83 -4.70 -0.17
CA ARG A 125 0.46 -5.25 -0.61
C ARG A 125 1.52 -4.92 0.47
N PHE A 126 1.15 -5.10 1.73
CA PHE A 126 1.97 -4.72 2.89
C PHE A 126 2.52 -3.30 2.75
N CYS A 127 3.78 -3.05 3.12
CA CYS A 127 4.41 -1.72 3.07
C CYS A 127 4.39 -1.04 1.69
N ALA A 128 4.15 -1.80 0.61
CA ALA A 128 4.04 -1.29 -0.76
C ALA A 128 2.61 -0.93 -1.19
N SER A 129 1.60 -1.00 -0.29
CA SER A 129 0.19 -0.80 -0.66
C SER A 129 -0.09 0.55 -1.32
N GLY A 130 0.52 1.62 -0.81
CA GLY A 130 0.39 2.95 -1.40
C GLY A 130 1.01 3.07 -2.79
N LEU A 131 2.19 2.47 -3.01
CA LEU A 131 2.80 2.40 -4.33
C LEU A 131 1.98 1.55 -5.30
N GLU A 132 1.45 0.43 -4.81
CA GLU A 132 0.62 -0.46 -5.61
C GLU A 132 -0.69 0.20 -6.04
N SER A 133 -1.29 1.06 -5.22
CA SER A 133 -2.48 1.83 -5.61
C SER A 133 -2.19 2.72 -6.82
N VAL A 134 -1.03 3.38 -6.84
CA VAL A 134 -0.58 4.19 -7.99
C VAL A 134 -0.31 3.32 -9.23
N ASN A 135 0.35 2.17 -9.06
CA ASN A 135 0.61 1.24 -10.15
C ASN A 135 -0.69 0.70 -10.76
N LEU A 136 -1.68 0.37 -9.94
CA LEU A 136 -2.98 -0.10 -10.41
C LEU A 136 -3.72 0.99 -11.19
N ALA A 137 -3.78 2.22 -10.67
CA ALA A 137 -4.37 3.35 -11.37
C ALA A 137 -3.69 3.58 -12.73
N ALA A 138 -2.35 3.59 -12.76
CA ALA A 138 -1.60 3.73 -13.99
C ALA A 138 -1.88 2.61 -14.99
N ASN A 139 -1.99 1.37 -14.53
CA ASN A 139 -2.30 0.22 -15.39
C ASN A 139 -3.73 0.30 -15.94
N GLN A 140 -4.69 0.78 -15.15
CA GLN A 140 -6.07 0.96 -15.61
C GLN A 140 -6.18 2.04 -16.68
N ILE A 141 -5.54 3.20 -16.46
CA ILE A 141 -5.46 4.28 -17.47
C ILE A 141 -4.77 3.78 -18.74
N GLY A 142 -3.58 3.19 -18.60
CA GLY A 142 -2.82 2.66 -19.72
C GLY A 142 -3.57 1.58 -20.51
N GLY A 143 -4.37 0.76 -19.82
CA GLY A 143 -5.23 -0.27 -20.39
C GLY A 143 -6.55 0.24 -20.96
N GLY A 144 -6.90 1.51 -20.76
CA GLY A 144 -8.13 2.13 -21.29
C GLY A 144 -9.38 1.84 -20.45
N SER A 145 -9.22 1.47 -19.16
CA SER A 145 -10.36 1.24 -18.25
C SER A 145 -10.96 2.53 -17.71
N GLY A 146 -10.30 3.65 -17.90
CA GLY A 146 -10.71 4.99 -17.47
C GLY A 146 -9.61 6.00 -17.78
N ASP A 147 -9.85 7.26 -17.45
CA ASP A 147 -8.93 8.36 -17.76
C ASP A 147 -8.40 9.07 -16.50
N SER A 148 -9.08 8.96 -15.35
CA SER A 148 -8.70 9.66 -14.12
C SER A 148 -8.96 8.82 -12.87
N TYR A 149 -7.98 8.74 -11.98
CA TYR A 149 -8.04 7.98 -10.72
C TYR A 149 -7.41 8.78 -9.59
N ILE A 150 -7.93 8.59 -8.38
CA ILE A 150 -7.21 8.98 -7.17
C ILE A 150 -6.56 7.73 -6.59
N ALA A 151 -5.25 7.76 -6.37
CA ALA A 151 -4.49 6.66 -5.80
C ALA A 151 -3.69 7.13 -4.59
N GLY A 152 -3.78 6.40 -3.50
CA GLY A 152 -3.11 6.78 -2.24
C GLY A 152 -3.21 5.69 -1.19
N GLY A 153 -3.28 6.09 0.07
CA GLY A 153 -3.44 5.15 1.18
C GLY A 153 -3.35 5.79 2.55
N VAL A 154 -3.68 5.00 3.55
CA VAL A 154 -3.63 5.37 4.96
C VAL A 154 -3.26 4.18 5.83
N GLU A 155 -2.53 4.44 6.91
CA GLU A 155 -2.29 3.45 7.95
C GLU A 155 -2.19 4.16 9.30
N SER A 156 -3.17 3.97 10.18
CA SER A 156 -3.19 4.54 11.52
C SER A 156 -2.63 3.54 12.54
N MET A 157 -1.32 3.33 12.52
CA MET A 157 -0.63 2.34 13.36
C MET A 157 -0.72 2.62 14.87
N SER A 158 -1.03 3.86 15.27
CA SER A 158 -1.26 4.21 16.67
C SER A 158 -2.61 3.70 17.20
N ARG A 159 -3.60 3.52 16.30
CA ARG A 159 -4.99 3.11 16.61
C ARG A 159 -5.25 1.65 16.24
N THR A 160 -4.73 1.23 15.10
CA THR A 160 -4.85 -0.14 14.59
C THR A 160 -3.47 -0.80 14.63
N PRO A 161 -3.18 -1.66 15.62
CA PRO A 161 -1.87 -2.27 15.76
C PRO A 161 -1.49 -3.13 14.55
N MET A 162 -0.21 -3.11 14.18
CA MET A 162 0.33 -3.98 13.15
C MET A 162 0.03 -5.46 13.46
N MET A 163 -0.33 -6.25 12.46
CA MET A 163 -0.68 -7.67 12.56
C MET A 163 -2.01 -7.96 13.29
N SER A 164 -2.81 -6.96 13.65
CA SER A 164 -4.13 -7.20 14.27
C SER A 164 -5.18 -7.74 13.30
N ASP A 165 -4.91 -7.73 11.99
CA ASP A 165 -5.69 -8.40 10.95
C ASP A 165 -5.45 -9.93 10.90
N GLY A 166 -4.43 -10.45 11.60
CA GLY A 166 -4.14 -11.87 11.68
C GLY A 166 -3.56 -12.45 10.38
N GLY A 167 -4.07 -13.60 10.01
CA GLY A 167 -3.62 -14.31 8.80
C GLY A 167 -2.57 -15.39 9.05
N ALA A 168 -2.42 -16.32 8.11
CA ALA A 168 -1.54 -17.47 8.23
C ALA A 168 -0.09 -17.09 8.55
N VAL A 169 0.38 -15.97 8.01
CA VAL A 169 1.74 -15.46 8.26
C VAL A 169 2.03 -15.18 9.73
N GLY A 170 1.00 -14.87 10.53
CA GLY A 170 1.14 -14.58 11.97
C GLY A 170 0.74 -15.73 12.89
N VAL A 171 -0.06 -16.71 12.41
CA VAL A 171 -0.71 -17.69 13.27
C VAL A 171 -0.48 -19.14 12.87
N ASP A 172 0.10 -19.40 11.69
CA ASP A 172 0.38 -20.77 11.21
C ASP A 172 1.89 -21.06 11.26
N PRO A 173 2.36 -21.84 12.27
CA PRO A 173 3.78 -22.19 12.37
C PRO A 173 4.30 -23.00 11.20
N SER A 174 3.45 -23.82 10.56
CA SER A 174 3.84 -24.62 9.40
C SER A 174 4.13 -23.73 8.20
N PHE A 175 3.29 -22.71 8.00
CA PHE A 175 3.52 -21.69 6.96
C PHE A 175 4.83 -20.96 7.17
N THR A 176 5.07 -20.47 8.39
CA THR A 176 6.29 -19.69 8.70
C THR A 176 7.55 -20.54 8.56
N PHE A 177 7.50 -21.80 8.98
CA PHE A 177 8.62 -22.73 8.85
C PHE A 177 8.90 -23.12 7.39
N ASP A 178 7.87 -23.50 6.64
CA ASP A 178 8.03 -23.97 5.25
C ASP A 178 8.45 -22.84 4.28
N ASN A 179 8.15 -21.59 4.62
CA ASN A 179 8.47 -20.42 3.79
C ASN A 179 9.62 -19.57 4.35
N TYR A 180 10.31 -20.04 5.39
CA TYR A 180 11.38 -19.28 6.06
C TYR A 180 10.96 -17.85 6.44
N PHE A 181 9.69 -17.69 6.82
CA PHE A 181 9.18 -16.39 7.20
C PHE A 181 9.70 -16.02 8.59
N VAL A 182 10.53 -14.97 8.63
CA VAL A 182 11.14 -14.45 9.85
C VAL A 182 10.87 -12.95 9.97
N PRO A 183 10.87 -12.39 11.19
CA PRO A 183 10.82 -10.94 11.37
C PRO A 183 11.94 -10.24 10.60
N GLN A 184 11.66 -9.05 10.08
CA GLN A 184 12.59 -8.30 9.22
C GLN A 184 13.98 -8.08 9.83
N GLY A 185 14.06 -7.86 11.15
CA GLY A 185 15.35 -7.74 11.86
C GLY A 185 16.18 -9.02 11.78
N ILE A 186 15.55 -10.18 11.96
CA ILE A 186 16.24 -11.48 11.81
C ILE A 186 16.67 -11.71 10.36
N GLY A 187 15.81 -11.34 9.39
CA GLY A 187 16.17 -11.37 7.99
C GLY A 187 17.42 -10.52 7.67
N ALA A 188 17.50 -9.33 8.26
CA ALA A 188 18.69 -8.47 8.13
C ALA A 188 19.95 -9.11 8.73
N ASP A 189 19.84 -9.75 9.90
CA ASP A 189 20.96 -10.46 10.54
C ASP A 189 21.42 -11.67 9.71
N ILE A 190 20.50 -12.39 9.09
CA ILE A 190 20.83 -13.48 8.15
C ILE A 190 21.60 -12.93 6.96
N ILE A 191 21.13 -11.85 6.33
CA ILE A 191 21.83 -11.19 5.22
C ILE A 191 23.23 -10.75 5.65
N ALA A 192 23.35 -10.11 6.81
CA ALA A 192 24.65 -9.67 7.30
C ALA A 192 25.61 -10.87 7.50
N THR A 193 25.12 -11.99 7.99
CA THR A 193 25.89 -13.21 8.18
C THR A 193 26.29 -13.85 6.86
N GLU A 194 25.35 -14.03 5.94
CA GLU A 194 25.59 -14.70 4.65
C GLU A 194 26.53 -13.91 3.74
N TYR A 195 26.43 -12.59 3.74
CA TYR A 195 27.27 -11.71 2.92
C TYR A 195 28.52 -11.20 3.65
N GLY A 196 28.74 -11.60 4.90
CA GLY A 196 29.95 -11.27 5.66
C GLY A 196 30.07 -9.81 6.07
N PHE A 197 28.94 -9.10 6.25
CA PHE A 197 28.97 -7.75 6.80
C PHE A 197 29.33 -7.78 8.29
N ASN A 198 30.34 -7.01 8.66
CA ASN A 198 30.75 -6.88 10.05
C ASN A 198 29.99 -5.78 10.79
N ARG A 199 30.19 -5.67 12.10
CA ARG A 199 29.49 -4.70 12.95
C ARG A 199 29.74 -3.26 12.48
N ASP A 200 30.98 -2.93 12.15
CA ASP A 200 31.37 -1.57 11.75
C ASP A 200 30.62 -1.14 10.47
N SER A 201 30.55 -2.03 9.47
CA SER A 201 29.86 -1.72 8.20
C SER A 201 28.35 -1.50 8.37
N VAL A 202 27.66 -2.25 9.26
CA VAL A 202 26.23 -2.04 9.51
C VAL A 202 26.00 -0.78 10.33
N ASP A 203 26.90 -0.44 11.26
CA ASP A 203 26.81 0.80 12.03
C ASP A 203 27.09 2.03 11.17
N GLU A 204 28.07 1.99 10.27
CA GLU A 204 28.32 3.06 9.30
C GLU A 204 27.09 3.31 8.40
N TYR A 205 26.46 2.24 7.92
CA TYR A 205 25.20 2.35 7.16
C TYR A 205 24.08 3.01 7.97
N ALA A 206 23.91 2.60 9.22
CA ALA A 206 22.91 3.18 10.12
C ALA A 206 23.17 4.67 10.39
N VAL A 207 24.42 5.04 10.65
CA VAL A 207 24.84 6.44 10.85
C VAL A 207 24.56 7.28 9.62
N GLU A 208 24.88 6.78 8.42
CA GLU A 208 24.59 7.48 7.17
C GLU A 208 23.08 7.67 6.96
N SER A 209 22.27 6.66 7.28
CA SER A 209 20.81 6.77 7.25
C SER A 209 20.29 7.88 8.17
N GLN A 210 20.83 7.99 9.40
CA GLN A 210 20.46 9.04 10.34
C GLN A 210 20.87 10.45 9.86
N LYS A 211 22.05 10.57 9.25
CA LYS A 211 22.51 11.84 8.66
C LYS A 211 21.57 12.33 7.55
N ARG A 212 21.15 11.41 6.67
CA ARG A 212 20.20 11.71 5.59
C ARG A 212 18.82 12.08 6.15
N ALA A 213 18.34 11.39 7.16
CA ALA A 213 17.10 11.72 7.83
C ALA A 213 17.16 13.12 8.45
N LYS A 214 18.27 13.46 9.16
CA LYS A 214 18.47 14.80 9.70
C LYS A 214 18.45 15.87 8.62
N LEU A 215 19.16 15.67 7.52
CA LEU A 215 19.17 16.60 6.39
C LEU A 215 17.75 16.81 5.83
N ALA A 216 16.98 15.72 5.68
CA ALA A 216 15.61 15.79 5.19
C ALA A 216 14.68 16.58 6.15
N TRP A 217 14.90 16.47 7.48
CA TRP A 217 14.20 17.29 8.47
C TRP A 217 14.60 18.75 8.38
N ASP A 218 15.89 19.03 8.31
CA ASP A 218 16.42 20.39 8.22
C ASP A 218 15.93 21.12 6.93
N CYS A 219 15.73 20.36 5.85
CA CYS A 219 15.18 20.88 4.58
C CYS A 219 13.64 20.86 4.51
N LEU A 220 12.94 20.56 5.61
CA LEU A 220 11.47 20.45 5.68
C LEU A 220 10.86 19.45 4.68
N LEU A 221 11.64 18.47 4.23
CA LEU A 221 11.18 17.49 3.25
C LEU A 221 10.09 16.55 3.83
N TYR A 222 10.15 16.25 5.12
CA TYR A 222 9.21 15.38 5.83
C TYR A 222 8.24 16.13 6.74
N THR A 223 8.39 17.42 6.90
CA THR A 223 7.56 18.23 7.78
C THR A 223 6.83 19.29 7.00
N SER A 224 5.68 19.70 7.50
CA SER A 224 5.04 20.91 7.04
C SER A 224 5.91 22.12 7.38
N PRO A 225 5.98 23.15 6.51
CA PRO A 225 6.68 24.39 6.79
C PRO A 225 6.09 25.16 7.99
N SER A 226 4.88 24.82 8.41
CA SER A 226 4.23 25.38 9.59
C SER A 226 3.65 24.28 10.48
N PRO A 227 3.77 24.38 11.81
CA PRO A 227 3.08 23.49 12.74
C PRO A 227 1.55 23.55 12.67
N ARG A 228 1.02 24.46 11.88
CA ARG A 228 -0.43 24.69 11.71
C ARG A 228 -0.95 24.25 10.35
N ASP A 229 -0.08 23.81 9.45
CA ASP A 229 -0.42 23.35 8.09
C ASP A 229 -0.73 21.86 8.07
#